data_63990724a69ea441cd541d7f40429426
#
_entry.id   63990724a69ea441cd541d7f40429426
#
_cell.length_a   1.000
_cell.length_b   1.000
_cell.length_c   1.000
_cell.angle_alpha   90.00
_cell.angle_beta   90.00
_cell.angle_gamma   90.00
#
_symmetry.space_group_name_H-M   'P 1'
#
loop_
_entity.id
_entity.type
_entity.pdbx_description
1 polymer ?
#
loop_
_entity_poly.entity_id
_entity_poly.type
_entity_poly.pdbx_seq_one_letter_code
_entity_poly.pdbx_strand_id
1 'polypeptide(L)'
;MIVWASAAVSLDGYIDDTTSRRLVLSGTKDWEQVRALRAECDAVLVGAETIRKDNPALVTRSEKLREKRTAQGKPADPVKVTVSASGRLDPQARFFTEGTGRKIVIAGTGASPEHLAALRRVATVIVAKTDPITPETILQLLSQEGIRTLFIEGGTRILTQFLTADAIDYLRMATAPFFVGDSHAPRFVHAGRFPHNKNRRMHLLSTQAVGDMSVAIYALKASAEDYARMEQAITLAAQCPPSKGAYSVGAVIVTEDGQVFTWYSRETAPTNHAEEEAI
;
A
#
# COMPACT_ATOMS: atom_id res chain seq x y z
N MET A 1 2.78 -5.07 -11.42
CA MET A 1 2.64 -3.97 -10.43
C MET A 1 2.50 -4.59 -9.06
N ILE A 2 3.23 -4.10 -8.07
CA ILE A 2 3.08 -4.51 -6.66
C ILE A 2 2.06 -3.59 -6.00
N VAL A 3 1.09 -4.15 -5.29
CA VAL A 3 -0.02 -3.42 -4.67
C VAL A 3 -0.02 -3.63 -3.16
N TRP A 4 0.25 -2.55 -2.43
CA TRP A 4 0.11 -2.47 -1.00
C TRP A 4 -1.24 -1.86 -0.63
N ALA A 5 -1.90 -2.39 0.38
CA ALA A 5 -3.02 -1.73 1.04
C ALA A 5 -2.71 -1.53 2.52
N SER A 6 -3.16 -0.42 3.09
CA SER A 6 -3.06 -0.17 4.52
C SER A 6 -4.36 0.39 5.07
N ALA A 7 -4.74 -0.11 6.23
CA ALA A 7 -5.84 0.44 7.00
C ALA A 7 -5.49 0.46 8.50
N ALA A 8 -5.99 1.48 9.19
CA ALA A 8 -6.08 1.49 10.64
C ALA A 8 -7.53 1.20 11.03
N VAL A 9 -7.73 0.38 12.05
CA VAL A 9 -9.05 -0.01 12.56
C VAL A 9 -9.08 0.04 14.09
N SER A 10 -10.27 0.22 14.67
CA SER A 10 -10.51 -0.06 16.08
C SER A 10 -10.48 -1.57 16.35
N LEU A 11 -10.44 -2.00 17.61
CA LEU A 11 -10.48 -3.42 17.98
C LEU A 11 -11.71 -4.15 17.43
N ASP A 12 -12.81 -3.46 17.25
CA ASP A 12 -14.07 -3.98 16.67
C ASP A 12 -14.20 -3.75 15.15
N GLY A 13 -13.09 -3.31 14.47
CA GLY A 13 -12.96 -3.31 13.02
C GLY A 13 -13.54 -2.12 12.26
N TYR A 14 -13.72 -0.97 12.92
CA TYR A 14 -14.19 0.27 12.31
C TYR A 14 -13.02 1.17 11.91
N ILE A 15 -13.18 1.89 10.80
CA ILE A 15 -12.17 2.83 10.28
C ILE A 15 -12.50 4.29 10.60
N ASP A 16 -13.69 4.55 11.11
CA ASP A 16 -14.18 5.86 11.51
C ASP A 16 -15.38 5.66 12.44
N ASP A 17 -15.92 6.74 13.00
CA ASP A 17 -17.19 6.76 13.73
C ASP A 17 -18.30 7.45 12.89
N THR A 18 -19.47 7.65 13.49
CA THR A 18 -20.60 8.32 12.86
C THR A 18 -20.63 9.83 13.11
N THR A 19 -19.62 10.39 13.79
CA THR A 19 -19.55 11.83 14.05
C THR A 19 -19.08 12.61 12.81
N SER A 20 -19.28 13.92 12.83
CA SER A 20 -18.79 14.80 11.76
C SER A 20 -17.27 15.06 11.82
N ARG A 21 -16.62 14.70 12.92
CA ARG A 21 -15.17 14.83 13.08
C ARG A 21 -14.50 13.52 12.67
N ARG A 22 -13.43 13.61 11.90
CA ARG A 22 -12.62 12.43 11.58
C ARG A 22 -12.09 11.77 12.85
N LEU A 23 -12.36 10.48 13.01
CA LEU A 23 -11.76 9.67 14.06
C LEU A 23 -10.27 9.46 13.78
N VAL A 24 -9.42 9.75 14.78
CA VAL A 24 -7.98 9.51 14.69
C VAL A 24 -7.67 8.16 15.33
N LEU A 25 -7.47 7.15 14.50
CA LEU A 25 -7.08 5.80 14.91
C LEU A 25 -5.58 5.67 15.11
N SER A 26 -4.80 6.29 14.23
CA SER A 26 -3.34 6.14 14.16
C SER A 26 -2.62 7.10 15.10
N GLY A 27 -1.73 6.57 15.94
CA GLY A 27 -0.77 7.37 16.70
C GLY A 27 0.39 7.88 15.84
N THR A 28 1.27 8.71 16.43
CA THR A 28 2.41 9.33 15.74
C THR A 28 3.34 8.30 15.09
N LYS A 29 3.67 7.21 15.80
CA LYS A 29 4.55 6.15 15.30
C LYS A 29 3.94 5.38 14.13
N ASP A 30 2.63 5.14 14.15
CA ASP A 30 1.92 4.52 13.05
C ASP A 30 1.95 5.42 11.80
N TRP A 31 1.70 6.72 11.97
CA TRP A 31 1.82 7.70 10.88
C TRP A 31 3.23 7.76 10.28
N GLU A 32 4.28 7.58 11.08
CA GLU A 32 5.66 7.51 10.58
C GLU A 32 5.85 6.31 9.65
N GLN A 33 5.34 5.13 10.03
CA GLN A 33 5.39 3.93 9.18
C GLN A 33 4.57 4.08 7.91
N VAL A 34 3.34 4.62 7.99
CA VAL A 34 2.51 4.88 6.81
C VAL A 34 3.20 5.85 5.84
N ARG A 35 3.84 6.91 6.36
CA ARG A 35 4.61 7.85 5.54
C ARG A 35 5.83 7.20 4.88
N ALA A 36 6.52 6.31 5.60
CA ALA A 36 7.64 5.56 5.05
C ALA A 36 7.16 4.65 3.91
N LEU A 37 6.10 3.87 4.11
CA LEU A 37 5.53 3.01 3.09
C LEU A 37 5.03 3.81 1.88
N ARG A 38 4.37 4.95 2.10
CA ARG A 38 3.98 5.88 1.03
C ARG A 38 5.20 6.35 0.23
N ALA A 39 6.31 6.63 0.91
CA ALA A 39 7.53 7.10 0.26
C ALA A 39 8.25 6.01 -0.54
N GLU A 40 8.05 4.74 -0.27
CA GLU A 40 8.62 3.63 -1.06
C GLU A 40 7.84 3.41 -2.39
N CYS A 41 6.54 3.71 -2.41
CA CYS A 41 5.69 3.45 -3.56
C CYS A 41 5.77 4.56 -4.62
N ASP A 42 5.50 4.20 -5.89
CA ASP A 42 5.46 5.17 -6.99
C ASP A 42 4.19 6.00 -6.93
N ALA A 43 3.09 5.42 -6.49
CA ALA A 43 1.80 6.08 -6.40
C ALA A 43 1.03 5.74 -5.12
N VAL A 44 0.17 6.69 -4.71
CA VAL A 44 -0.78 6.54 -3.59
C VAL A 44 -2.19 6.72 -4.12
N LEU A 45 -3.08 5.76 -3.85
CA LEU A 45 -4.48 5.76 -4.28
C LEU A 45 -5.42 5.92 -3.08
N VAL A 46 -6.35 6.86 -3.22
CA VAL A 46 -7.51 7.01 -2.32
C VAL A 46 -8.80 7.14 -3.13
N GLY A 47 -9.91 6.71 -2.57
CA GLY A 47 -11.23 6.89 -3.18
C GLY A 47 -11.67 8.36 -3.20
N ALA A 48 -12.52 8.73 -4.16
CA ALA A 48 -13.08 10.08 -4.26
C ALA A 48 -13.85 10.52 -3.01
N GLU A 49 -14.48 9.60 -2.30
CA GLU A 49 -15.18 9.88 -1.06
C GLU A 49 -14.24 10.28 0.06
N THR A 50 -13.08 9.65 0.16
CA THR A 50 -12.00 10.03 1.08
C THR A 50 -11.53 11.46 0.80
N ILE A 51 -11.42 11.86 -0.48
CA ILE A 51 -11.07 13.25 -0.82
C ILE A 51 -12.15 14.22 -0.34
N ARG A 52 -13.42 13.90 -0.56
CA ARG A 52 -14.55 14.75 -0.16
C ARG A 52 -14.70 14.88 1.36
N LYS A 53 -14.49 13.79 2.10
CA LYS A 53 -14.67 13.74 3.56
C LYS A 53 -13.44 14.26 4.30
N ASP A 54 -12.24 13.77 3.96
CA ASP A 54 -11.02 13.97 4.75
C ASP A 54 -10.11 15.04 4.17
N ASN A 55 -10.32 15.45 2.92
CA ASN A 55 -9.49 16.40 2.18
C ASN A 55 -7.97 16.17 2.37
N PRO A 56 -7.46 14.95 2.10
CA PRO A 56 -6.08 14.59 2.40
C PRO A 56 -5.11 15.24 1.41
N ALA A 57 -3.96 15.71 1.90
CA ALA A 57 -2.91 16.26 1.03
C ALA A 57 -2.07 15.17 0.33
N LEU A 58 -1.91 13.99 0.94
CA LEU A 58 -1.11 12.86 0.46
C LEU A 58 0.32 13.25 0.04
N VAL A 59 0.98 14.06 0.85
CA VAL A 59 2.35 14.55 0.61
C VAL A 59 3.37 13.86 1.49
N THR A 60 4.60 13.73 1.01
CA THR A 60 5.74 13.27 1.81
C THR A 60 6.25 14.44 2.65
N ARG A 61 5.85 14.49 3.94
CA ARG A 61 6.19 15.60 4.84
C ARG A 61 7.61 15.53 5.42
N SER A 62 8.26 14.36 5.36
CA SER A 62 9.61 14.15 5.87
C SER A 62 10.65 14.50 4.80
N GLU A 63 11.53 15.46 5.08
CA GLU A 63 12.61 15.83 4.15
C GLU A 63 13.52 14.64 3.88
N LYS A 64 13.91 13.88 4.90
CA LYS A 64 14.69 12.65 4.76
C LYS A 64 14.06 11.65 3.78
N LEU A 65 12.73 11.47 3.81
CA LEU A 65 12.05 10.57 2.87
C LEU A 65 11.99 11.17 1.45
N ARG A 66 11.87 12.48 1.32
CA ARG A 66 11.92 13.19 0.02
C ARG A 66 13.32 13.05 -0.62
N GLU A 67 14.38 13.29 0.15
CA GLU A 67 15.77 13.09 -0.26
C GLU A 67 16.02 11.64 -0.67
N LYS A 68 15.55 10.66 0.12
CA LYS A 68 15.68 9.24 -0.23
C LYS A 68 15.02 8.94 -1.59
N ARG A 69 13.82 9.47 -1.85
CA ARG A 69 13.13 9.29 -3.14
C ARG A 69 13.93 9.90 -4.30
N THR A 70 14.37 11.14 -4.15
CA THR A 70 15.14 11.84 -5.21
C THR A 70 16.48 11.19 -5.48
N ALA A 71 17.17 10.66 -4.46
CA ALA A 71 18.38 9.87 -4.63
C ALA A 71 18.15 8.56 -5.42
N GLN A 72 16.92 8.02 -5.39
CA GLN A 72 16.51 6.86 -6.19
C GLN A 72 15.97 7.24 -7.59
N GLY A 73 16.08 8.51 -8.00
CA GLY A 73 15.54 9.01 -9.26
C GLY A 73 14.00 9.14 -9.28
N LYS A 74 13.33 9.06 -8.12
CA LYS A 74 11.88 9.23 -7.99
C LYS A 74 11.54 10.70 -7.67
N PRO A 75 10.35 11.20 -8.07
CA PRO A 75 9.85 12.49 -7.59
C PRO A 75 9.77 12.55 -6.07
N ALA A 76 9.97 13.72 -5.46
CA ALA A 76 9.95 13.92 -4.01
C ALA A 76 8.62 13.48 -3.37
N ASP A 77 7.49 13.69 -4.06
CA ASP A 77 6.19 13.16 -3.68
C ASP A 77 5.76 12.04 -4.65
N PRO A 78 5.09 10.98 -4.18
CA PRO A 78 4.52 9.95 -5.05
C PRO A 78 3.40 10.53 -5.93
N VAL A 79 3.09 9.85 -7.01
CA VAL A 79 1.93 10.16 -7.84
C VAL A 79 0.66 9.96 -6.99
N LYS A 80 -0.23 10.94 -6.99
CA LYS A 80 -1.50 10.86 -6.29
C LYS A 80 -2.58 10.38 -7.25
N VAL A 81 -3.28 9.33 -6.87
CA VAL A 81 -4.31 8.70 -7.69
C VAL A 81 -5.65 8.72 -6.97
N THR A 82 -6.69 9.03 -7.70
CA THR A 82 -8.06 8.87 -7.21
C THR A 82 -8.97 8.30 -8.30
N VAL A 83 -10.00 7.58 -7.87
CA VAL A 83 -11.03 7.01 -8.75
C VAL A 83 -12.36 7.66 -8.43
N SER A 84 -13.01 8.25 -9.44
CA SER A 84 -14.30 8.93 -9.34
C SER A 84 -15.16 8.66 -10.55
N ALA A 85 -16.12 7.72 -10.46
CA ALA A 85 -16.99 7.40 -11.59
C ALA A 85 -17.68 8.64 -12.19
N SER A 86 -18.12 9.59 -11.38
CA SER A 86 -18.82 10.81 -11.82
C SER A 86 -17.91 11.99 -12.11
N GLY A 87 -16.62 11.93 -11.75
CA GLY A 87 -15.70 13.06 -11.81
C GLY A 87 -16.01 14.22 -10.83
N ARG A 88 -16.99 14.07 -9.93
CA ARG A 88 -17.37 15.11 -8.97
C ARG A 88 -16.34 15.23 -7.86
N LEU A 89 -15.31 16.02 -8.10
CA LEU A 89 -14.26 16.38 -7.14
C LEU A 89 -14.04 17.89 -7.20
N ASP A 90 -13.73 18.49 -6.05
CA ASP A 90 -13.36 19.90 -5.98
C ASP A 90 -11.89 20.06 -6.42
N PRO A 91 -11.60 20.81 -7.52
CA PRO A 91 -10.23 21.07 -7.95
C PRO A 91 -9.39 21.85 -6.92
N GLN A 92 -10.03 22.49 -5.94
CA GLN A 92 -9.36 23.21 -4.84
C GLN A 92 -9.05 22.31 -3.65
N ALA A 93 -9.46 21.04 -3.67
CA ALA A 93 -9.11 20.09 -2.60
C ALA A 93 -7.59 19.98 -2.44
N ARG A 94 -7.12 19.80 -1.19
CA ARG A 94 -5.70 19.65 -0.85
C ARG A 94 -5.00 18.54 -1.64
N PHE A 95 -5.75 17.52 -2.05
CA PHE A 95 -5.26 16.49 -2.95
C PHE A 95 -4.66 17.09 -4.23
N PHE A 96 -5.29 18.12 -4.81
CA PHE A 96 -4.84 18.77 -6.05
C PHE A 96 -3.88 19.92 -5.81
N THR A 97 -4.06 20.68 -4.75
CA THR A 97 -3.35 21.95 -4.51
C THR A 97 -2.06 21.81 -3.74
N GLU A 98 -1.92 20.78 -2.89
CA GLU A 98 -0.70 20.57 -2.10
C GLU A 98 0.27 19.57 -2.74
N GLY A 99 1.58 19.76 -2.51
CA GLY A 99 2.68 18.89 -2.95
C GLY A 99 2.98 18.96 -4.44
N THR A 100 4.14 18.40 -4.81
CA THR A 100 4.71 18.45 -6.16
C THR A 100 4.41 17.21 -7.00
N GLY A 101 3.90 16.13 -6.39
CA GLY A 101 3.59 14.89 -7.08
C GLY A 101 2.53 15.07 -8.17
N ARG A 102 2.70 14.37 -9.29
CA ARG A 102 1.69 14.28 -10.36
C ARG A 102 0.37 13.76 -9.78
N LYS A 103 -0.76 14.26 -10.32
CA LYS A 103 -2.11 13.84 -9.91
C LYS A 103 -2.78 13.12 -11.07
N ILE A 104 -3.38 11.97 -10.81
CA ILE A 104 -4.14 11.18 -11.79
C ILE A 104 -5.56 10.99 -11.24
N VAL A 105 -6.55 11.31 -12.07
CA VAL A 105 -7.95 11.01 -11.80
C VAL A 105 -8.42 9.98 -12.82
N ILE A 106 -8.85 8.80 -12.35
CA ILE A 106 -9.51 7.82 -13.18
C ILE A 106 -11.02 8.05 -13.06
N ALA A 107 -11.63 8.54 -14.14
CA ALA A 107 -13.05 8.87 -14.21
C ALA A 107 -13.84 7.78 -14.96
N GLY A 108 -15.12 7.65 -14.67
CA GLY A 108 -16.01 6.76 -15.42
C GLY A 108 -16.53 7.42 -16.70
N THR A 109 -17.11 6.61 -17.60
CA THR A 109 -17.74 7.07 -18.85
C THR A 109 -18.93 8.01 -18.63
N GLY A 110 -19.61 7.90 -17.49
CA GLY A 110 -20.71 8.76 -17.08
C GLY A 110 -20.31 10.11 -16.46
N ALA A 111 -19.01 10.43 -16.39
CA ALA A 111 -18.56 11.72 -15.87
C ALA A 111 -18.90 12.85 -16.82
N SER A 112 -19.47 13.97 -16.30
CA SER A 112 -19.86 15.08 -17.16
C SER A 112 -18.64 15.78 -17.78
N PRO A 113 -18.74 16.27 -19.03
CA PRO A 113 -17.66 17.03 -19.69
C PRO A 113 -17.17 18.22 -18.86
N GLU A 114 -18.06 18.89 -18.13
CA GLU A 114 -17.75 20.01 -17.26
C GLU A 114 -16.83 19.60 -16.11
N HIS A 115 -17.18 18.51 -15.39
CA HIS A 115 -16.36 17.98 -14.30
C HIS A 115 -14.97 17.55 -14.83
N LEU A 116 -14.94 16.86 -15.99
CA LEU A 116 -13.68 16.44 -16.59
C LEU A 116 -12.81 17.63 -17.00
N ALA A 117 -13.41 18.68 -17.58
CA ALA A 117 -12.70 19.90 -17.97
C ALA A 117 -12.11 20.63 -16.75
N ALA A 118 -12.84 20.73 -15.65
CA ALA A 118 -12.35 21.30 -14.41
C ALA A 118 -11.16 20.53 -13.83
N LEU A 119 -11.24 19.20 -13.81
CA LEU A 119 -10.17 18.34 -13.29
C LEU A 119 -8.93 18.31 -14.19
N ARG A 120 -9.06 18.43 -15.51
CA ARG A 120 -7.93 18.50 -16.45
C ARG A 120 -7.02 19.71 -16.25
N ARG A 121 -7.50 20.74 -15.56
CA ARG A 121 -6.68 21.92 -15.21
C ARG A 121 -5.68 21.64 -14.08
N VAL A 122 -5.92 20.60 -13.27
CA VAL A 122 -5.15 20.31 -12.03
C VAL A 122 -4.59 18.89 -11.99
N ALA A 123 -5.01 18.00 -12.91
CA ALA A 123 -4.63 16.59 -12.93
C ALA A 123 -4.63 15.99 -14.35
N THR A 124 -3.92 14.89 -14.53
CA THR A 124 -4.12 13.98 -15.66
C THR A 124 -5.44 13.24 -15.44
N VAL A 125 -6.40 13.40 -16.37
CA VAL A 125 -7.70 12.73 -16.29
C VAL A 125 -7.77 11.63 -17.32
N ILE A 126 -7.92 10.39 -16.85
CA ILE A 126 -8.07 9.20 -17.67
C ILE A 126 -9.52 8.72 -17.54
N VAL A 127 -10.24 8.65 -18.65
CA VAL A 127 -11.59 8.11 -18.66
C VAL A 127 -11.51 6.60 -18.93
N ALA A 128 -11.93 5.81 -17.93
CA ALA A 128 -11.98 4.36 -18.08
C ALA A 128 -13.02 3.96 -19.12
N LYS A 129 -12.69 2.93 -19.91
CA LYS A 129 -13.60 2.39 -20.95
C LYS A 129 -14.66 1.42 -20.37
N THR A 130 -14.52 1.03 -19.11
CA THR A 130 -15.39 0.07 -18.43
C THR A 130 -16.25 0.77 -17.36
N ASP A 131 -17.46 0.30 -17.19
CA ASP A 131 -18.35 0.68 -16.09
C ASP A 131 -18.98 -0.59 -15.50
N PRO A 132 -18.75 -0.91 -14.23
CA PRO A 132 -17.96 -0.13 -13.26
C PRO A 132 -16.45 -0.15 -13.55
N ILE A 133 -15.71 0.82 -12.99
CA ILE A 133 -14.24 0.85 -13.03
C ILE A 133 -13.73 -0.24 -12.09
N THR A 134 -13.13 -1.29 -12.65
CA THR A 134 -12.63 -2.44 -11.86
C THR A 134 -11.18 -2.23 -11.41
N PRO A 135 -10.72 -2.94 -10.36
CA PRO A 135 -9.31 -2.92 -9.95
C PRO A 135 -8.35 -3.28 -11.08
N GLU A 136 -8.67 -4.25 -11.92
CA GLU A 136 -7.85 -4.65 -13.08
C GLU A 136 -7.71 -3.49 -14.06
N THR A 137 -8.80 -2.79 -14.35
CA THR A 137 -8.79 -1.58 -15.22
C THR A 137 -7.91 -0.49 -14.60
N ILE A 138 -8.03 -0.24 -13.28
CA ILE A 138 -7.22 0.75 -12.57
C ILE A 138 -5.73 0.40 -12.69
N LEU A 139 -5.37 -0.86 -12.37
CA LEU A 139 -3.99 -1.32 -12.40
C LEU A 139 -3.40 -1.27 -13.82
N GLN A 140 -4.18 -1.64 -14.84
CA GLN A 140 -3.76 -1.55 -16.23
C GLN A 140 -3.47 -0.10 -16.65
N LEU A 141 -4.38 0.84 -16.35
CA LEU A 141 -4.21 2.25 -16.67
C LEU A 141 -3.00 2.84 -15.95
N LEU A 142 -2.81 2.53 -14.66
CA LEU A 142 -1.66 3.01 -13.89
C LEU A 142 -0.34 2.40 -14.39
N SER A 143 -0.34 1.13 -14.83
CA SER A 143 0.84 0.51 -15.45
C SER A 143 1.27 1.22 -16.72
N GLN A 144 0.32 1.66 -17.56
CA GLN A 144 0.58 2.46 -18.77
C GLN A 144 1.17 3.84 -18.42
N GLU A 145 0.87 4.37 -17.23
CA GLU A 145 1.42 5.61 -16.70
C GLU A 145 2.79 5.44 -16.02
N GLY A 146 3.39 4.23 -16.10
CA GLY A 146 4.71 3.91 -15.55
C GLY A 146 4.73 3.59 -14.06
N ILE A 147 3.58 3.39 -13.42
CA ILE A 147 3.47 3.03 -12.00
C ILE A 147 3.76 1.53 -11.85
N ARG A 148 4.74 1.19 -11.02
CA ARG A 148 5.13 -0.20 -10.70
C ARG A 148 4.72 -0.62 -9.30
N THR A 149 4.66 0.34 -8.37
CA THR A 149 4.27 0.11 -6.98
C THR A 149 3.15 1.07 -6.60
N LEU A 150 2.02 0.51 -6.13
CA LEU A 150 0.82 1.25 -5.75
C LEU A 150 0.55 1.06 -4.26
N PHE A 151 0.33 2.17 -3.55
CA PHE A 151 -0.11 2.16 -2.16
C PHE A 151 -1.57 2.62 -2.05
N ILE A 152 -2.45 1.75 -1.56
CA ILE A 152 -3.88 2.03 -1.35
C ILE A 152 -4.11 2.38 0.12
N GLU A 153 -4.48 3.64 0.38
CA GLU A 153 -4.77 4.14 1.73
C GLU A 153 -6.28 4.15 2.08
N GLY A 154 -7.10 3.61 1.22
CA GLY A 154 -8.53 3.50 1.50
C GLY A 154 -9.42 4.37 0.58
N GLY A 155 -10.65 4.64 0.85
CA GLY A 155 -11.66 4.21 1.81
C GLY A 155 -12.25 2.82 1.56
N THR A 156 -13.24 2.50 2.39
CA THR A 156 -13.87 1.18 2.45
C THR A 156 -14.23 0.61 1.08
N ARG A 157 -14.84 1.40 0.19
CA ARG A 157 -15.24 0.95 -1.15
C ARG A 157 -14.04 0.48 -1.99
N ILE A 158 -12.96 1.25 -2.02
CA ILE A 158 -11.75 0.92 -2.78
C ILE A 158 -11.11 -0.34 -2.19
N LEU A 159 -10.94 -0.40 -0.88
CA LEU A 159 -10.39 -1.58 -0.22
C LEU A 159 -11.23 -2.84 -0.49
N THR A 160 -12.56 -2.72 -0.41
CA THR A 160 -13.47 -3.83 -0.72
C THR A 160 -13.29 -4.31 -2.16
N GLN A 161 -13.28 -3.39 -3.14
CA GLN A 161 -13.13 -3.73 -4.55
C GLN A 161 -11.80 -4.45 -4.82
N PHE A 162 -10.70 -3.93 -4.32
CA PHE A 162 -9.38 -4.53 -4.53
C PHE A 162 -9.21 -5.87 -3.82
N LEU A 163 -9.72 -6.01 -2.59
CA LEU A 163 -9.68 -7.27 -1.84
C LEU A 163 -10.59 -8.34 -2.45
N THR A 164 -11.77 -7.99 -2.95
CA THR A 164 -12.67 -8.96 -3.61
C THR A 164 -12.18 -9.39 -4.98
N ALA A 165 -11.41 -8.54 -5.67
CA ALA A 165 -10.79 -8.84 -6.96
C ALA A 165 -9.44 -9.57 -6.84
N ASP A 166 -8.98 -9.91 -5.62
CA ASP A 166 -7.64 -10.48 -5.39
C ASP A 166 -6.51 -9.62 -5.98
N ALA A 167 -6.65 -8.29 -5.90
CA ALA A 167 -5.80 -7.32 -6.56
C ALA A 167 -4.81 -6.63 -5.61
N ILE A 168 -4.60 -7.19 -4.42
CA ILE A 168 -3.64 -6.72 -3.40
C ILE A 168 -2.59 -7.80 -3.19
N ASP A 169 -1.32 -7.41 -3.13
CA ASP A 169 -0.21 -8.31 -2.81
C ASP A 169 0.08 -8.29 -1.31
N TYR A 170 0.10 -7.11 -0.69
CA TYR A 170 0.38 -6.94 0.73
C TYR A 170 -0.70 -6.10 1.41
N LEU A 171 -1.13 -6.55 2.60
CA LEU A 171 -2.07 -5.83 3.46
C LEU A 171 -1.43 -5.52 4.81
N ARG A 172 -1.33 -4.23 5.13
CA ARG A 172 -0.95 -3.75 6.45
C ARG A 172 -2.20 -3.38 7.23
N MET A 173 -2.40 -4.03 8.37
CA MET A 173 -3.49 -3.75 9.30
C MET A 173 -2.93 -3.20 10.61
N ALA A 174 -3.31 -1.98 10.96
CA ALA A 174 -2.99 -1.37 12.24
C ALA A 174 -4.26 -1.34 13.11
N THR A 175 -4.20 -1.91 14.30
CA THR A 175 -5.35 -1.99 15.22
C THR A 175 -5.13 -1.07 16.40
N ALA A 176 -5.98 -0.07 16.54
CA ALA A 176 -5.99 0.86 17.66
C ALA A 176 -6.67 0.22 18.88
N PRO A 177 -6.15 0.45 20.12
CA PRO A 177 -6.57 -0.26 21.31
C PRO A 177 -7.86 0.31 21.95
N PHE A 178 -8.89 0.51 21.14
CA PHE A 178 -10.21 0.95 21.60
C PHE A 178 -11.34 0.44 20.73
N PHE A 179 -12.57 0.59 21.20
CA PHE A 179 -13.80 0.21 20.48
C PHE A 179 -14.55 1.45 20.02
N VAL A 180 -15.15 1.38 18.81
CA VAL A 180 -16.11 2.38 18.34
C VAL A 180 -17.52 2.04 18.84
N GLY A 181 -17.91 0.77 18.77
CA GLY A 181 -19.16 0.26 19.36
C GLY A 181 -20.44 0.69 18.63
N ASP A 182 -20.34 1.32 17.47
CA ASP A 182 -21.49 1.79 16.69
C ASP A 182 -21.66 0.96 15.40
N SER A 183 -22.75 0.22 15.29
CA SER A 183 -23.02 -0.63 14.13
C SER A 183 -23.21 0.15 12.83
N HIS A 184 -23.47 1.45 12.88
CA HIS A 184 -23.61 2.33 11.71
C HIS A 184 -22.27 2.94 11.27
N ALA A 185 -21.22 2.81 12.07
CA ALA A 185 -19.90 3.31 11.74
C ALA A 185 -19.28 2.53 10.55
N PRO A 186 -18.45 3.18 9.72
CA PRO A 186 -17.85 2.54 8.56
C PRO A 186 -16.83 1.49 8.97
N ARG A 187 -16.99 0.28 8.42
CA ARG A 187 -16.04 -0.82 8.59
C ARG A 187 -14.91 -0.73 7.57
N PHE A 188 -13.84 -1.45 7.85
CA PHE A 188 -12.68 -1.63 6.97
C PHE A 188 -13.08 -2.05 5.54
N VAL A 189 -14.03 -2.99 5.42
CA VAL A 189 -14.60 -3.45 4.16
C VAL A 189 -16.12 -3.56 4.25
N HIS A 190 -16.79 -3.41 3.12
CA HIS A 190 -18.20 -3.78 2.98
C HIS A 190 -18.37 -5.30 2.89
N ALA A 191 -19.60 -5.76 2.99
CA ALA A 191 -19.96 -7.14 2.67
C ALA A 191 -19.55 -7.48 1.23
N GLY A 192 -18.95 -8.67 1.04
CA GLY A 192 -18.44 -9.11 -0.26
C GLY A 192 -18.00 -10.57 -0.24
N ARG A 193 -17.72 -11.11 -1.41
CA ARG A 193 -17.10 -12.45 -1.55
C ARG A 193 -15.60 -12.29 -1.66
N PHE A 194 -14.91 -12.46 -0.54
CA PHE A 194 -13.46 -12.34 -0.49
C PHE A 194 -12.82 -13.68 -0.85
N PRO A 195 -11.80 -13.71 -1.76
CA PRO A 195 -11.05 -14.92 -2.05
C PRO A 195 -10.32 -15.44 -0.82
N HIS A 196 -9.81 -14.52 0.03
CA HIS A 196 -9.20 -14.87 1.31
C HIS A 196 -10.29 -15.08 2.36
N ASN A 197 -10.45 -16.35 2.77
CA ASN A 197 -11.45 -16.81 3.71
C ASN A 197 -10.88 -17.97 4.58
N LYS A 198 -11.72 -18.68 5.31
CA LYS A 198 -11.28 -19.79 6.18
C LYS A 198 -10.53 -20.91 5.47
N ASN A 199 -10.75 -21.10 4.16
CA ASN A 199 -10.12 -22.15 3.35
C ASN A 199 -8.89 -21.65 2.57
N ARG A 200 -8.77 -20.33 2.35
CA ARG A 200 -7.61 -19.68 1.73
C ARG A 200 -7.21 -18.51 2.63
N ARG A 201 -6.30 -18.75 3.53
CA ARG A 201 -5.83 -17.73 4.48
C ARG A 201 -4.75 -16.88 3.85
N MET A 202 -4.66 -15.61 4.29
CA MET A 202 -3.50 -14.76 4.03
C MET A 202 -2.32 -15.28 4.85
N HIS A 203 -1.12 -15.12 4.34
CA HIS A 203 0.10 -15.45 5.05
C HIS A 203 0.54 -14.29 5.95
N LEU A 204 0.71 -14.52 7.26
CA LEU A 204 1.21 -13.52 8.19
C LEU A 204 2.73 -13.39 8.06
N LEU A 205 3.21 -12.25 7.57
CA LEU A 205 4.64 -11.96 7.43
C LEU A 205 5.26 -11.42 8.72
N SER A 206 4.57 -10.49 9.37
CA SER A 206 5.06 -9.88 10.59
C SER A 206 3.93 -9.33 11.45
N THR A 207 4.21 -9.22 12.75
CA THR A 207 3.38 -8.49 13.71
C THR A 207 4.28 -7.73 14.66
N GLN A 208 3.90 -6.50 15.01
CA GLN A 208 4.69 -5.66 15.90
C GLN A 208 3.82 -4.68 16.68
N ALA A 209 4.29 -4.26 17.84
CA ALA A 209 3.72 -3.14 18.59
C ALA A 209 4.29 -1.83 18.02
N VAL A 210 3.43 -0.88 17.66
CA VAL A 210 3.78 0.43 17.11
C VAL A 210 3.09 1.51 17.94
N GLY A 211 3.80 2.04 18.92
CA GLY A 211 3.16 2.84 19.96
C GLY A 211 2.26 1.97 20.83
N ASP A 212 0.98 2.31 20.87
CA ASP A 212 -0.08 1.56 21.53
C ASP A 212 -0.88 0.65 20.59
N MET A 213 -0.55 0.65 19.29
CA MET A 213 -1.25 -0.13 18.25
C MET A 213 -0.56 -1.47 18.00
N SER A 214 -1.31 -2.48 17.62
CA SER A 214 -0.78 -3.68 16.98
C SER A 214 -0.82 -3.52 15.46
N VAL A 215 0.30 -3.84 14.80
CA VAL A 215 0.42 -3.76 13.33
C VAL A 215 0.78 -5.14 12.80
N ALA A 216 -0.04 -5.66 11.90
CA ALA A 216 0.21 -6.92 11.20
C ALA A 216 0.37 -6.67 9.69
N ILE A 217 1.29 -7.39 9.05
CA ILE A 217 1.49 -7.39 7.60
C ILE A 217 1.20 -8.79 7.09
N TYR A 218 0.37 -8.86 6.05
CA TYR A 218 -0.02 -10.11 5.40
C TYR A 218 0.37 -10.08 3.93
N ALA A 219 0.86 -11.21 3.40
CA ALA A 219 0.93 -11.50 1.98
C ALA A 219 -0.37 -12.20 1.55
N LEU A 220 -0.92 -11.79 0.40
CA LEU A 220 -2.19 -12.27 -0.12
C LEU A 220 -2.01 -13.22 -1.30
N LYS A 221 -0.91 -13.10 -2.05
CA LYS A 221 -0.61 -13.94 -3.22
C LYS A 221 0.71 -14.69 -3.02
N ALA A 222 0.88 -15.83 -3.72
CA ALA A 222 2.15 -16.54 -3.73
C ALA A 222 3.32 -15.66 -4.18
N SER A 223 3.09 -14.81 -5.21
CA SER A 223 4.09 -13.82 -5.64
C SER A 223 4.49 -12.80 -4.55
N ALA A 224 3.56 -12.47 -3.64
CA ALA A 224 3.84 -11.59 -2.51
C ALA A 224 4.70 -12.30 -1.44
N GLU A 225 4.49 -13.60 -1.23
CA GLU A 225 5.35 -14.42 -0.36
C GLU A 225 6.78 -14.50 -0.93
N ASP A 226 6.94 -14.70 -2.23
CA ASP A 226 8.25 -14.75 -2.88
C ASP A 226 8.99 -13.42 -2.73
N TYR A 227 8.30 -12.28 -2.87
CA TYR A 227 8.90 -10.97 -2.61
C TYR A 227 9.31 -10.79 -1.14
N ALA A 228 8.49 -11.22 -0.19
CA ALA A 228 8.83 -11.15 1.23
C ALA A 228 10.07 -12.02 1.56
N ARG A 229 10.20 -13.18 0.94
CA ARG A 229 11.37 -14.05 1.07
C ARG A 229 12.61 -13.43 0.43
N MET A 230 12.45 -12.74 -0.69
CA MET A 230 13.54 -11.99 -1.31
C MET A 230 14.02 -10.85 -0.39
N GLU A 231 13.12 -10.09 0.24
CA GLU A 231 13.49 -9.05 1.23
C GLU A 231 14.20 -9.66 2.43
N GLN A 232 13.80 -10.84 2.88
CA GLN A 232 14.50 -11.59 3.92
C GLN A 232 15.91 -11.97 3.48
N ALA A 233 16.08 -12.48 2.26
CA ALA A 233 17.40 -12.80 1.70
C ALA A 233 18.31 -11.56 1.60
N ILE A 234 17.77 -10.40 1.19
CA ILE A 234 18.50 -9.13 1.16
C ILE A 234 18.93 -8.71 2.58
N THR A 235 18.06 -8.89 3.56
CA THR A 235 18.37 -8.57 4.96
C THR A 235 19.47 -9.48 5.51
N LEU A 236 19.44 -10.77 5.16
CA LEU A 236 20.51 -11.73 5.50
C LEU A 236 21.84 -11.35 4.82
N ALA A 237 21.80 -10.94 3.54
CA ALA A 237 22.97 -10.47 2.83
C ALA A 237 23.66 -9.29 3.55
N ALA A 238 22.90 -8.42 4.20
CA ALA A 238 23.45 -7.30 4.98
C ALA A 238 24.19 -7.73 6.26
N GLN A 239 24.00 -8.97 6.73
CA GLN A 239 24.70 -9.55 7.90
C GLN A 239 26.04 -10.20 7.51
N CYS A 240 26.31 -10.38 6.23
CA CYS A 240 27.56 -10.98 5.77
C CYS A 240 28.78 -10.24 6.32
N PRO A 241 29.79 -10.95 6.80
CA PRO A 241 31.06 -10.33 7.17
C PRO A 241 31.67 -9.53 6.02
N PRO A 242 32.30 -8.38 6.28
CA PRO A 242 32.94 -7.55 5.24
C PRO A 242 33.97 -8.34 4.43
N SER A 243 33.95 -8.15 3.10
CA SER A 243 34.97 -8.72 2.19
C SER A 243 35.31 -7.73 1.11
N LYS A 244 36.61 -7.70 0.72
CA LYS A 244 37.13 -6.84 -0.38
C LYS A 244 36.92 -7.47 -1.77
N GLY A 245 36.64 -8.76 -1.86
CA GLY A 245 36.61 -9.50 -3.12
C GLY A 245 35.43 -10.40 -3.34
N ALA A 246 34.43 -10.43 -2.41
CA ALA A 246 33.26 -11.28 -2.52
C ALA A 246 31.98 -10.48 -2.27
N TYR A 247 30.94 -10.78 -3.04
CA TYR A 247 29.60 -10.21 -2.83
C TYR A 247 28.98 -10.77 -1.55
N SER A 248 28.11 -9.96 -0.94
CA SER A 248 27.26 -10.39 0.17
C SER A 248 25.98 -10.99 -0.39
N VAL A 249 25.72 -12.26 -0.08
CA VAL A 249 24.53 -13.00 -0.55
C VAL A 249 23.77 -13.53 0.67
N GLY A 250 22.47 -13.38 0.68
CA GLY A 250 21.57 -14.07 1.60
C GLY A 250 20.72 -15.07 0.81
N ALA A 251 20.48 -16.24 1.38
CA ALA A 251 19.64 -17.28 0.80
C ALA A 251 18.44 -17.58 1.69
N VAL A 252 17.29 -17.79 1.05
CA VAL A 252 16.06 -18.32 1.66
C VAL A 252 15.59 -19.47 0.80
N ILE A 253 15.67 -20.69 1.34
CA ILE A 253 15.22 -21.90 0.67
C ILE A 253 13.91 -22.35 1.31
N VAL A 254 12.93 -22.66 0.48
CA VAL A 254 11.64 -23.18 0.93
C VAL A 254 11.41 -24.54 0.30
N THR A 255 11.22 -25.52 1.15
CA THR A 255 10.92 -26.89 0.72
C THR A 255 9.45 -27.03 0.29
N GLU A 256 9.13 -28.11 -0.42
CA GLU A 256 7.76 -28.40 -0.88
C GLU A 256 6.76 -28.55 0.28
N ASP A 257 7.21 -28.98 1.46
CA ASP A 257 6.41 -29.10 2.68
C ASP A 257 6.33 -27.80 3.48
N GLY A 258 6.95 -26.70 2.97
CA GLY A 258 6.86 -25.35 3.52
C GLY A 258 7.88 -25.03 4.61
N GLN A 259 8.88 -25.89 4.87
CA GLN A 259 9.97 -25.53 5.77
C GLN A 259 10.83 -24.44 5.14
N VAL A 260 11.35 -23.51 5.98
CA VAL A 260 12.14 -22.37 5.54
C VAL A 260 13.54 -22.45 6.16
N PHE A 261 14.55 -22.46 5.31
CA PHE A 261 15.95 -22.42 5.69
C PHE A 261 16.56 -21.10 5.23
N THR A 262 17.41 -20.50 6.07
CA THR A 262 17.98 -19.17 5.81
C THR A 262 19.44 -19.14 6.18
N TRP A 263 20.27 -18.64 5.28
CA TRP A 263 21.70 -18.41 5.50
C TRP A 263 22.20 -17.18 4.79
N TYR A 264 23.42 -16.77 5.15
CA TYR A 264 24.15 -15.72 4.42
C TYR A 264 25.61 -16.16 4.17
N SER A 265 26.20 -15.63 3.10
CA SER A 265 27.55 -15.97 2.70
C SER A 265 28.56 -15.70 3.81
N ARG A 266 29.51 -16.60 4.00
CA ARG A 266 30.57 -16.48 4.99
C ARG A 266 30.12 -16.53 6.45
N GLU A 267 28.96 -17.09 6.72
CA GLU A 267 28.44 -17.24 8.09
C GLU A 267 29.33 -18.18 8.90
N THR A 268 29.66 -19.35 8.36
CA THR A 268 30.47 -20.38 9.04
C THR A 268 31.92 -20.43 8.54
N ALA A 269 32.18 -20.13 7.24
CA ALA A 269 33.52 -20.11 6.65
C ALA A 269 33.68 -19.01 5.59
N PRO A 270 34.88 -18.42 5.44
CA PRO A 270 35.13 -17.29 4.53
C PRO A 270 34.88 -17.54 3.04
N THR A 271 34.80 -18.80 2.63
CA THR A 271 34.63 -19.24 1.24
C THR A 271 33.24 -19.79 0.92
N ASN A 272 32.40 -19.99 1.93
CA ASN A 272 31.11 -20.64 1.73
C ASN A 272 30.08 -19.68 1.12
N HIS A 273 29.31 -20.21 0.18
CA HIS A 273 28.16 -19.53 -0.40
C HIS A 273 26.90 -19.76 0.45
N ALA A 274 25.98 -18.81 0.43
CA ALA A 274 24.79 -18.86 1.26
C ALA A 274 23.88 -20.08 0.92
N GLU A 275 23.85 -20.46 -0.34
CA GLU A 275 23.06 -21.61 -0.85
C GLU A 275 23.63 -22.95 -0.36
N GLU A 276 24.96 -23.06 -0.26
CA GLU A 276 25.67 -24.27 0.19
C GLU A 276 25.49 -24.50 1.69
N GLU A 277 25.37 -23.42 2.46
CA GLU A 277 25.15 -23.50 3.91
C GLU A 277 23.67 -23.70 4.28
N ALA A 278 22.75 -23.44 3.34
CA ALA A 278 21.30 -23.61 3.55
C ALA A 278 20.79 -25.03 3.29
N ILE A 279 21.60 -25.92 2.74
CA ILE A 279 21.30 -27.31 2.41
C ILE A 279 21.94 -28.23 3.44
#